data_00f76f808856cc5fdca0776d85d786e6
#
_entry.id   00f76f808856cc5fdca0776d85d786e6
#
_cell.length_a   1.000
_cell.length_b   1.000
_cell.length_c   1.000
_cell.angle_alpha   90.00
_cell.angle_beta   90.00
_cell.angle_gamma   90.00
#
_symmetry.space_group_name_H-M   'P 1'
#
loop_
_entity.id
_entity.type
_entity.pdbx_description
1 polymer ?
#
loop_
_entity_poly.entity_id
_entity_poly.type
_entity_poly.pdbx_seq_one_letter_code
_entity_poly.pdbx_strand_id
1 'polypeptide(L)'
;MSAPVTPLDVAAIRADFPILKRVMRGGNQLAYLDSGATAQRPLQVLDAEREFLLTSNGGVHRGAHQLMEEATDAYEQGRADIAAFVGADAQELVFTKNATEALNLVSYVLGDDRFERALGPGDVIVITELEHHANLVPWQELARRTGATLRWYGVTEEGRIDLDSLQLDERVKVVAFSHHSNVTGALAPVGELVSRAKAVGAFTVLDACQSVPHRPVDFHGLDVDFAAFSGHKMLGPNGIGVLYGRGELLSELPPFLTGGSMIENVTMEASTYAPVPQRFEAGTPMTSQVVGLAAAARYLNDIGMDTVEAHERELVTAAIEGLSGIDGVRIIGPTSLENRGSPVTFVVDSVHAHDVGQVLDDDGVAVRVGHHCAMPLHRRFGLAATARASFAVYNTLDEVERLVAGVHRALDFFVGDRKRGEAGRSGSPSWGGRD
;
A
#
# COMPACT_ATOMS: atom_id res chain seq x y z
N MET A 1 30.18 5.85 0.13
CA MET A 1 29.57 7.08 0.67
C MET A 1 28.60 7.56 -0.39
N SER A 2 27.30 7.46 -0.16
CA SER A 2 26.28 8.02 -1.06
C SER A 2 26.45 9.54 -1.14
N ALA A 3 26.23 10.12 -2.34
CA ALA A 3 26.22 11.58 -2.50
C ALA A 3 25.20 12.21 -1.53
N PRO A 4 25.44 13.44 -1.03
CA PRO A 4 24.47 14.12 -0.19
C PRO A 4 23.17 14.30 -0.97
N VAL A 5 22.05 13.82 -0.39
CA VAL A 5 20.71 14.00 -0.97
C VAL A 5 20.40 15.50 -0.95
N THR A 6 20.05 16.06 -2.09
CA THR A 6 19.63 17.46 -2.17
C THR A 6 18.29 17.63 -1.44
N PRO A 7 18.13 18.63 -0.56
CA PRO A 7 16.83 18.88 0.07
C PRO A 7 15.74 19.10 -0.96
N LEU A 8 14.57 18.49 -0.75
CA LEU A 8 13.42 18.61 -1.64
C LEU A 8 12.83 20.03 -1.56
N ASP A 9 12.58 20.66 -2.71
CA ASP A 9 11.76 21.87 -2.78
C ASP A 9 10.27 21.49 -2.67
N VAL A 10 9.82 21.28 -1.43
CA VAL A 10 8.43 20.87 -1.15
C VAL A 10 7.43 21.92 -1.62
N ALA A 11 7.80 23.21 -1.65
CA ALA A 11 6.89 24.27 -2.10
C ALA A 11 6.62 24.16 -3.62
N ALA A 12 7.66 23.88 -4.41
CA ALA A 12 7.53 23.60 -5.84
C ALA A 12 6.69 22.34 -6.09
N ILE A 13 6.97 21.24 -5.38
CA ILE A 13 6.19 20.00 -5.47
C ILE A 13 4.71 20.27 -5.13
N ARG A 14 4.39 20.96 -4.05
CA ARG A 14 3.00 21.26 -3.63
C ARG A 14 2.23 22.07 -4.67
N ALA A 15 2.91 22.91 -5.45
CA ALA A 15 2.26 23.68 -6.52
C ALA A 15 1.61 22.78 -7.59
N ASP A 16 2.14 21.59 -7.80
CA ASP A 16 1.61 20.58 -8.72
C ASP A 16 0.34 19.89 -8.21
N PHE A 17 -0.03 20.09 -6.95
CA PHE A 17 -1.19 19.44 -6.30
C PHE A 17 -2.26 20.47 -5.92
N PRO A 18 -3.14 20.91 -6.84
CA PRO A 18 -4.13 21.98 -6.58
C PRO A 18 -5.06 21.68 -5.42
N ILE A 19 -5.37 20.40 -5.18
CA ILE A 19 -6.25 19.96 -4.09
C ILE A 19 -5.73 20.35 -2.71
N LEU A 20 -4.42 20.48 -2.54
CA LEU A 20 -3.80 20.87 -1.26
C LEU A 20 -4.06 22.34 -0.90
N LYS A 21 -4.54 23.14 -1.86
CA LYS A 21 -4.97 24.54 -1.62
C LYS A 21 -6.39 24.63 -1.09
N ARG A 22 -7.10 23.49 -0.98
CA ARG A 22 -8.49 23.46 -0.54
C ARG A 22 -8.62 23.91 0.91
N VAL A 23 -9.61 24.78 1.15
CA VAL A 23 -10.05 25.14 2.51
C VAL A 23 -11.09 24.14 2.97
N MET A 24 -10.90 23.59 4.15
CA MET A 24 -11.75 22.60 4.78
C MET A 24 -12.74 23.27 5.75
N ARG A 25 -13.55 22.48 6.45
CA ARG A 25 -14.41 22.96 7.53
C ARG A 25 -13.57 23.74 8.57
N GLY A 26 -14.17 24.70 9.23
CA GLY A 26 -13.43 25.55 10.17
C GLY A 26 -12.54 26.63 9.53
N GLY A 27 -12.46 26.69 8.19
CA GLY A 27 -11.64 27.67 7.48
C GLY A 27 -10.16 27.34 7.38
N ASN A 28 -9.74 26.16 7.82
CA ASN A 28 -8.35 25.71 7.78
C ASN A 28 -7.98 25.14 6.42
N GLN A 29 -6.75 25.36 5.96
CA GLN A 29 -6.22 24.71 4.76
C GLN A 29 -6.05 23.21 5.01
N LEU A 30 -6.29 22.39 3.99
CA LEU A 30 -6.12 20.95 4.04
C LEU A 30 -4.68 20.56 4.39
N ALA A 31 -4.50 19.77 5.45
CA ALA A 31 -3.34 18.95 5.72
C ALA A 31 -3.71 17.49 5.44
N TYR A 32 -3.30 16.97 4.28
CA TYR A 32 -3.69 15.63 3.84
C TYR A 32 -2.68 14.60 4.32
N LEU A 33 -2.97 13.92 5.41
CA LEU A 33 -2.12 12.92 6.07
C LEU A 33 -2.71 11.50 5.95
N ASP A 34 -3.37 11.18 4.82
CA ASP A 34 -3.95 9.86 4.56
C ASP A 34 -3.49 9.25 3.21
N SER A 35 -2.25 9.54 2.82
CA SER A 35 -1.65 9.04 1.57
C SER A 35 -1.52 7.52 1.54
N GLY A 36 -1.38 6.87 2.68
CA GLY A 36 -1.39 5.41 2.80
C GLY A 36 -2.74 4.74 2.47
N ALA A 37 -3.84 5.51 2.39
CA ALA A 37 -5.12 5.05 1.85
C ALA A 37 -5.20 5.30 0.34
N THR A 38 -4.95 6.53 -0.09
CA THR A 38 -4.81 6.95 -1.49
C THR A 38 -4.01 8.25 -1.55
N ALA A 39 -3.05 8.36 -2.46
CA ALA A 39 -2.28 9.58 -2.64
C ALA A 39 -3.02 10.59 -3.52
N GLN A 40 -2.69 11.88 -3.38
CA GLN A 40 -3.14 12.93 -4.29
C GLN A 40 -2.36 12.86 -5.60
N ARG A 41 -2.90 13.42 -6.68
CA ARG A 41 -2.31 13.37 -8.02
C ARG A 41 -1.77 14.72 -8.42
N PRO A 42 -0.54 14.78 -8.97
CA PRO A 42 -0.01 16.01 -9.54
C PRO A 42 -0.67 16.31 -10.90
N LEU A 43 -0.62 17.58 -11.31
CA LEU A 43 -1.15 18.02 -12.59
C LEU A 43 -0.59 17.22 -13.77
N GLN A 44 0.69 16.88 -13.73
CA GLN A 44 1.38 16.10 -14.77
C GLN A 44 0.70 14.75 -15.04
N VAL A 45 0.21 14.08 -13.99
CA VAL A 45 -0.53 12.82 -14.11
C VAL A 45 -1.93 13.03 -14.67
N LEU A 46 -2.62 14.06 -14.17
CA LEU A 46 -3.97 14.41 -14.62
C LEU A 46 -3.97 14.85 -16.09
N ASP A 47 -3.00 15.66 -16.47
CA ASP A 47 -2.87 16.18 -17.84
C ASP A 47 -2.44 15.09 -18.82
N ALA A 48 -1.55 14.17 -18.43
CA ALA A 48 -1.17 13.03 -19.27
C ALA A 48 -2.37 12.12 -19.60
N GLU A 49 -3.20 11.77 -18.61
CA GLU A 49 -4.40 10.98 -18.83
C GLU A 49 -5.42 11.74 -19.70
N ARG A 50 -5.64 13.02 -19.39
CA ARG A 50 -6.54 13.89 -20.15
C ARG A 50 -6.09 14.06 -21.60
N GLU A 51 -4.81 14.33 -21.84
CA GLU A 51 -4.27 14.53 -23.19
C GLU A 51 -4.42 13.27 -24.03
N PHE A 52 -4.06 12.11 -23.49
CA PHE A 52 -4.29 10.83 -24.16
C PHE A 52 -5.74 10.66 -24.60
N LEU A 53 -6.71 10.92 -23.71
CA LEU A 53 -8.13 10.78 -24.01
C LEU A 53 -8.64 11.78 -25.06
N LEU A 54 -8.01 12.95 -25.16
CA LEU A 54 -8.39 13.99 -26.12
C LEU A 54 -7.78 13.80 -27.50
N THR A 55 -6.62 13.15 -27.59
CA THR A 55 -5.82 13.15 -28.84
C THR A 55 -5.56 11.77 -29.42
N SER A 56 -5.38 10.73 -28.59
CA SER A 56 -4.86 9.42 -29.01
C SER A 56 -5.71 8.24 -28.51
N ASN A 57 -6.94 8.49 -28.05
CA ASN A 57 -7.80 7.42 -27.52
C ASN A 57 -8.26 6.47 -28.63
N GLY A 58 -7.69 5.26 -28.65
CA GLY A 58 -7.98 4.17 -29.57
C GLY A 58 -7.93 2.82 -28.90
N GLY A 59 -8.41 1.79 -29.59
CA GLY A 59 -8.18 0.41 -29.15
C GLY A 59 -6.70 0.07 -29.27
N VAL A 60 -6.18 -0.84 -28.44
CA VAL A 60 -4.78 -1.26 -28.47
C VAL A 60 -4.61 -2.63 -29.12
N HIS A 61 -3.46 -2.88 -29.78
CA HIS A 61 -3.00 -4.15 -30.37
C HIS A 61 -3.79 -4.70 -31.58
N ARG A 62 -4.99 -4.21 -31.93
CA ARG A 62 -5.86 -4.88 -32.90
C ARG A 62 -6.51 -3.95 -33.93
N GLY A 63 -5.75 -3.33 -34.82
CA GLY A 63 -6.28 -2.59 -35.95
C GLY A 63 -5.21 -1.98 -36.82
N ALA A 64 -5.67 -1.29 -37.86
CA ALA A 64 -4.82 -0.78 -38.94
C ALA A 64 -5.03 0.72 -39.17
N HIS A 65 -5.23 1.49 -38.09
CA HIS A 65 -5.38 2.94 -38.20
C HIS A 65 -4.49 3.67 -37.17
N GLN A 66 -4.08 4.87 -37.52
CA GLN A 66 -3.08 5.67 -36.78
C GLN A 66 -3.40 5.80 -35.28
N LEU A 67 -4.66 6.10 -34.87
CA LEU A 67 -5.03 6.23 -33.47
C LEU A 67 -4.79 4.94 -32.66
N MET A 68 -4.90 3.78 -33.30
CA MET A 68 -4.61 2.53 -32.62
C MET A 68 -3.11 2.31 -32.45
N GLU A 69 -2.30 2.66 -33.45
CA GLU A 69 -0.84 2.62 -33.34
C GLU A 69 -0.38 3.53 -32.22
N GLU A 70 -0.83 4.78 -32.19
CA GLU A 70 -0.52 5.76 -31.12
C GLU A 70 -0.97 5.26 -29.74
N ALA A 71 -2.16 4.69 -29.63
CA ALA A 71 -2.66 4.14 -28.37
C ALA A 71 -1.86 2.91 -27.89
N THR A 72 -1.44 2.06 -28.84
CA THR A 72 -0.61 0.87 -28.54
C THR A 72 0.78 1.31 -28.09
N ASP A 73 1.39 2.26 -28.79
CA ASP A 73 2.70 2.80 -28.44
C ASP A 73 2.66 3.45 -27.06
N ALA A 74 1.64 4.25 -26.75
CA ALA A 74 1.47 4.87 -25.44
C ALA A 74 1.29 3.83 -24.32
N TYR A 75 0.55 2.76 -24.57
CA TYR A 75 0.32 1.67 -23.62
C TYR A 75 1.60 0.88 -23.32
N GLU A 76 2.33 0.45 -24.36
CA GLU A 76 3.53 -0.36 -24.18
C GLU A 76 4.72 0.49 -23.68
N GLN A 77 4.84 1.76 -24.11
CA GLN A 77 5.80 2.68 -23.51
C GLN A 77 5.51 2.92 -22.03
N GLY A 78 4.22 3.06 -21.67
CA GLY A 78 3.80 3.15 -20.27
C GLY A 78 4.19 1.92 -19.45
N ARG A 79 4.06 0.71 -20.02
CA ARG A 79 4.54 -0.54 -19.40
C ARG A 79 6.05 -0.52 -19.19
N ALA A 80 6.81 -0.09 -20.18
CA ALA A 80 8.27 -0.01 -20.10
C ALA A 80 8.74 1.00 -19.04
N ASP A 81 8.11 2.17 -18.95
CA ASP A 81 8.42 3.19 -17.94
C ASP A 81 8.16 2.69 -16.51
N ILE A 82 7.02 2.01 -16.31
CA ILE A 82 6.65 1.45 -15.01
C ILE A 82 7.59 0.29 -14.65
N ALA A 83 7.96 -0.56 -15.60
CA ALA A 83 8.90 -1.65 -15.38
C ALA A 83 10.28 -1.11 -14.96
N ALA A 84 10.81 -0.13 -15.68
CA ALA A 84 12.07 0.51 -15.32
C ALA A 84 12.05 1.16 -13.93
N PHE A 85 10.90 1.73 -13.52
CA PHE A 85 10.73 2.36 -12.21
C PHE A 85 10.84 1.36 -11.04
N VAL A 86 10.48 0.10 -11.25
CA VAL A 86 10.51 -0.95 -10.21
C VAL A 86 11.61 -2.00 -10.43
N GLY A 87 12.56 -1.76 -11.34
CA GLY A 87 13.66 -2.68 -11.62
C GLY A 87 13.18 -4.04 -12.18
N ALA A 88 12.31 -4.00 -13.18
CA ALA A 88 11.73 -5.18 -13.85
C ALA A 88 11.80 -5.03 -15.38
N ASP A 89 11.57 -6.11 -16.11
CA ASP A 89 11.36 -6.09 -17.54
C ASP A 89 9.88 -5.87 -17.88
N ALA A 90 9.59 -5.20 -19.00
CA ALA A 90 8.22 -4.90 -19.41
C ALA A 90 7.34 -6.16 -19.53
N GLN A 91 7.92 -7.29 -19.96
CA GLN A 91 7.23 -8.55 -20.11
C GLN A 91 6.86 -9.26 -18.78
N GLU A 92 7.43 -8.78 -17.69
CA GLU A 92 7.18 -9.28 -16.33
C GLU A 92 6.07 -8.50 -15.61
N LEU A 93 5.52 -7.44 -16.23
CA LEU A 93 4.44 -6.66 -15.66
C LEU A 93 3.10 -7.01 -16.29
N VAL A 94 2.13 -7.33 -15.44
CA VAL A 94 0.73 -7.55 -15.78
C VAL A 94 -0.10 -6.43 -15.18
N PHE A 95 -0.90 -5.75 -16.00
CA PHE A 95 -1.81 -4.73 -15.51
C PHE A 95 -3.09 -5.34 -14.94
N THR A 96 -3.44 -4.90 -13.75
CA THR A 96 -4.65 -5.27 -13.01
C THR A 96 -5.36 -4.00 -12.57
N LYS A 97 -6.59 -4.08 -12.06
CA LYS A 97 -7.28 -2.88 -11.57
C LYS A 97 -6.75 -2.35 -10.22
N ASN A 98 -6.00 -3.14 -9.46
CA ASN A 98 -5.30 -2.78 -8.22
C ASN A 98 -4.48 -3.98 -7.71
N ALA A 99 -3.68 -3.78 -6.67
CA ALA A 99 -2.90 -4.86 -6.05
C ALA A 99 -3.76 -6.00 -5.48
N THR A 100 -4.99 -5.73 -5.04
CA THR A 100 -5.90 -6.78 -4.58
C THR A 100 -6.21 -7.79 -5.70
N GLU A 101 -6.48 -7.31 -6.92
CA GLU A 101 -6.67 -8.19 -8.06
C GLU A 101 -5.38 -8.92 -8.45
N ALA A 102 -4.22 -8.24 -8.38
CA ALA A 102 -2.92 -8.85 -8.63
C ALA A 102 -2.64 -10.02 -7.68
N LEU A 103 -2.84 -9.83 -6.38
CA LEU A 103 -2.66 -10.87 -5.36
C LEU A 103 -3.70 -12.01 -5.50
N ASN A 104 -4.93 -11.70 -5.88
CA ASN A 104 -5.93 -12.71 -6.22
C ASN A 104 -5.51 -13.51 -7.45
N LEU A 105 -5.00 -12.86 -8.51
CA LEU A 105 -4.50 -13.54 -9.69
C LEU A 105 -3.46 -14.59 -9.29
N VAL A 106 -2.42 -14.21 -8.52
CA VAL A 106 -1.39 -15.15 -8.05
C VAL A 106 -2.02 -16.30 -7.25
N SER A 107 -2.91 -16.00 -6.30
CA SER A 107 -3.55 -17.04 -5.49
C SER A 107 -4.43 -17.99 -6.30
N TYR A 108 -5.06 -17.51 -7.37
CA TYR A 108 -5.88 -18.34 -8.25
C TYR A 108 -5.03 -19.28 -9.10
N VAL A 109 -4.01 -18.74 -9.77
CA VAL A 109 -3.18 -19.52 -10.69
C VAL A 109 -2.29 -20.54 -9.97
N LEU A 110 -1.84 -20.25 -8.75
CA LEU A 110 -1.09 -21.20 -7.93
C LEU A 110 -1.94 -22.36 -7.40
N GLY A 111 -3.27 -22.25 -7.44
CA GLY A 111 -4.20 -23.33 -7.08
C GLY A 111 -4.93 -23.94 -8.27
N ASP A 112 -4.56 -23.57 -9.49
CA ASP A 112 -5.16 -24.11 -10.73
C ASP A 112 -4.50 -25.45 -11.11
N ASP A 113 -5.27 -26.48 -11.35
CA ASP A 113 -4.77 -27.83 -11.66
C ASP A 113 -4.03 -27.93 -13.00
N ARG A 114 -4.10 -26.91 -13.84
CA ARG A 114 -3.29 -26.77 -15.05
C ARG A 114 -1.84 -26.36 -14.79
N PHE A 115 -1.54 -25.86 -13.59
CA PHE A 115 -0.18 -25.53 -13.18
C PHE A 115 0.49 -26.76 -12.56
N GLU A 116 1.66 -27.17 -13.07
CA GLU A 116 2.34 -28.39 -12.63
C GLU A 116 2.66 -28.40 -11.14
N ARG A 117 2.96 -27.21 -10.58
CA ARG A 117 3.28 -27.01 -9.15
C ARG A 117 2.10 -26.44 -8.36
N ALA A 118 0.85 -26.73 -8.79
CA ALA A 118 -0.34 -26.27 -8.10
C ALA A 118 -0.41 -26.78 -6.66
N LEU A 119 -0.87 -25.90 -5.76
CA LEU A 119 -1.03 -26.25 -4.37
C LEU A 119 -2.17 -27.25 -4.15
N GLY A 120 -1.94 -28.20 -3.24
CA GLY A 120 -2.88 -29.25 -2.89
C GLY A 120 -2.92 -29.57 -1.39
N PRO A 121 -3.66 -30.64 -1.01
CA PRO A 121 -3.70 -31.07 0.38
C PRO A 121 -2.31 -31.44 0.92
N GLY A 122 -1.98 -30.93 2.10
CA GLY A 122 -0.69 -31.13 2.77
C GLY A 122 0.31 -30.00 2.54
N ASP A 123 0.12 -29.17 1.52
CA ASP A 123 0.92 -27.98 1.30
C ASP A 123 0.61 -26.87 2.33
N VAL A 124 1.57 -25.98 2.51
CA VAL A 124 1.49 -24.88 3.47
C VAL A 124 1.69 -23.54 2.76
N ILE A 125 0.83 -22.59 3.08
CA ILE A 125 0.94 -21.19 2.70
C ILE A 125 1.38 -20.43 3.95
N VAL A 126 2.42 -19.62 3.86
CA VAL A 126 2.90 -18.77 4.97
C VAL A 126 2.68 -17.31 4.63
N ILE A 127 2.10 -16.58 5.58
CA ILE A 127 1.94 -15.12 5.55
C ILE A 127 2.55 -14.51 6.82
N THR A 128 2.25 -13.24 7.11
CA THR A 128 2.61 -12.61 8.41
C THR A 128 1.37 -12.03 9.10
N GLU A 129 1.46 -11.77 10.40
CA GLU A 129 0.40 -11.05 11.13
C GLU A 129 0.30 -9.56 10.74
N LEU A 130 1.28 -9.02 9.99
CA LEU A 130 1.28 -7.62 9.53
C LEU A 130 0.41 -7.39 8.30
N GLU A 131 -0.13 -8.45 7.67
CA GLU A 131 -0.69 -8.34 6.33
C GLU A 131 -1.94 -7.45 6.25
N HIS A 132 -1.97 -6.64 5.22
CA HIS A 132 -3.20 -6.03 4.72
C HIS A 132 -4.17 -7.14 4.29
N HIS A 133 -5.49 -6.94 4.44
CA HIS A 133 -6.49 -7.94 4.05
C HIS A 133 -6.34 -8.42 2.61
N ALA A 134 -5.84 -7.59 1.70
CA ALA A 134 -5.58 -7.98 0.31
C ALA A 134 -4.49 -9.05 0.17
N ASN A 135 -3.54 -9.12 1.12
CA ASN A 135 -2.49 -10.15 1.17
C ASN A 135 -2.73 -11.19 2.27
N LEU A 136 -3.95 -11.31 2.76
CA LEU A 136 -4.37 -12.34 3.70
C LEU A 136 -5.54 -13.15 3.15
N VAL A 137 -6.64 -12.48 2.77
CA VAL A 137 -7.91 -13.15 2.41
C VAL A 137 -7.76 -14.05 1.17
N PRO A 138 -7.05 -13.67 0.10
CA PRO A 138 -6.84 -14.55 -1.04
C PRO A 138 -6.14 -15.86 -0.67
N TRP A 139 -5.22 -15.83 0.27
CA TRP A 139 -4.49 -17.02 0.75
C TRP A 139 -5.37 -17.91 1.63
N GLN A 140 -6.28 -17.36 2.43
CA GLN A 140 -7.30 -18.12 3.15
C GLN A 140 -8.22 -18.85 2.17
N GLU A 141 -8.65 -18.16 1.10
CA GLU A 141 -9.50 -18.76 0.07
C GLU A 141 -8.74 -19.81 -0.78
N LEU A 142 -7.47 -19.60 -1.07
CA LEU A 142 -6.63 -20.61 -1.72
C LEU A 142 -6.52 -21.86 -0.85
N ALA A 143 -6.18 -21.71 0.43
CA ALA A 143 -6.10 -22.83 1.38
C ALA A 143 -7.43 -23.60 1.43
N ARG A 144 -8.57 -22.91 1.51
CA ARG A 144 -9.90 -23.52 1.53
C ARG A 144 -10.20 -24.30 0.24
N ARG A 145 -9.81 -23.79 -0.94
CA ARG A 145 -10.06 -24.42 -2.25
C ARG A 145 -9.19 -25.65 -2.50
N THR A 146 -7.94 -25.61 -2.06
CA THR A 146 -6.93 -26.63 -2.36
C THR A 146 -6.74 -27.65 -1.24
N GLY A 147 -7.23 -27.38 -0.03
CA GLY A 147 -6.94 -28.21 1.15
C GLY A 147 -5.55 -27.95 1.75
N ALA A 148 -4.84 -26.94 1.29
CA ALA A 148 -3.58 -26.48 1.89
C ALA A 148 -3.84 -25.85 3.27
N THR A 149 -2.79 -25.71 4.08
CA THR A 149 -2.85 -25.10 5.42
C THR A 149 -2.26 -23.71 5.40
N LEU A 150 -2.93 -22.73 6.02
CA LEU A 150 -2.37 -21.40 6.23
C LEU A 150 -1.62 -21.34 7.57
N ARG A 151 -0.39 -20.83 7.55
CA ARG A 151 0.42 -20.53 8.73
C ARG A 151 0.96 -19.10 8.63
N TRP A 152 1.46 -18.55 9.72
CA TRP A 152 1.96 -17.17 9.71
C TRP A 152 3.13 -16.96 10.66
N TYR A 153 4.01 -16.04 10.30
CA TYR A 153 4.94 -15.42 11.22
C TYR A 153 4.19 -14.48 12.15
N GLY A 154 4.46 -14.56 13.44
CA GLY A 154 3.97 -13.60 14.42
C GLY A 154 4.67 -12.24 14.31
N VAL A 155 4.26 -11.32 15.16
CA VAL A 155 4.91 -10.01 15.30
C VAL A 155 5.48 -9.81 16.70
N THR A 156 6.61 -9.08 16.76
CA THR A 156 7.22 -8.64 18.00
C THR A 156 6.32 -7.59 18.70
N GLU A 157 6.62 -7.24 19.93
CA GLU A 157 5.92 -6.16 20.66
C GLU A 157 6.04 -4.81 19.95
N GLU A 158 7.14 -4.59 19.23
CA GLU A 158 7.36 -3.39 18.42
C GLU A 158 6.61 -3.43 17.07
N GLY A 159 5.96 -4.53 16.70
CA GLY A 159 5.22 -4.65 15.45
C GLY A 159 6.12 -4.90 14.22
N ARG A 160 7.24 -5.61 14.41
CA ARG A 160 8.08 -6.17 13.34
C ARG A 160 7.78 -7.65 13.16
N ILE A 161 8.08 -8.20 11.99
CA ILE A 161 7.97 -9.65 11.75
C ILE A 161 8.92 -10.38 12.71
N ASP A 162 8.39 -11.33 13.47
CA ASP A 162 9.16 -12.22 14.33
C ASP A 162 9.55 -13.47 13.53
N LEU A 163 10.75 -13.45 12.98
CA LEU A 163 11.28 -14.54 12.14
C LEU A 163 11.53 -15.85 12.91
N ASP A 164 11.60 -15.80 14.24
CA ASP A 164 11.81 -16.98 15.08
C ASP A 164 10.51 -17.67 15.49
N SER A 165 9.37 -16.99 15.27
CA SER A 165 8.03 -17.51 15.61
C SER A 165 7.57 -18.67 14.72
N LEU A 166 8.19 -18.87 13.55
CA LEU A 166 7.86 -19.93 12.60
C LEU A 166 9.09 -20.46 11.87
N GLN A 167 9.26 -21.79 11.86
CA GLN A 167 10.23 -22.47 11.01
C GLN A 167 9.54 -22.97 9.73
N LEU A 168 10.19 -22.76 8.58
CA LEU A 168 9.72 -23.27 7.29
C LEU A 168 10.21 -24.71 7.08
N ASP A 169 9.39 -25.51 6.41
CA ASP A 169 9.70 -26.86 5.97
C ASP A 169 9.31 -27.05 4.49
N GLU A 170 9.62 -28.21 3.89
CA GLU A 170 9.41 -28.49 2.47
C GLU A 170 7.94 -28.50 2.02
N ARG A 171 7.00 -28.53 2.97
CA ARG A 171 5.56 -28.40 2.68
C ARG A 171 5.18 -26.96 2.35
N VAL A 172 6.00 -25.98 2.72
CA VAL A 172 5.75 -24.58 2.40
C VAL A 172 5.94 -24.37 0.91
N LYS A 173 4.88 -23.87 0.24
CA LYS A 173 4.88 -23.59 -1.20
C LYS A 173 4.80 -22.11 -1.52
N VAL A 174 4.30 -21.31 -0.59
CA VAL A 174 4.17 -19.85 -0.73
C VAL A 174 4.57 -19.17 0.58
N VAL A 175 5.35 -18.12 0.46
CA VAL A 175 5.62 -17.13 1.53
C VAL A 175 5.21 -15.76 1.01
N ALA A 176 4.06 -15.25 1.49
CA ALA A 176 3.53 -13.95 1.10
C ALA A 176 3.67 -12.95 2.25
N PHE A 177 4.19 -11.76 1.96
CA PHE A 177 4.45 -10.75 2.98
C PHE A 177 4.43 -9.33 2.42
N SER A 178 4.07 -8.37 3.27
CA SER A 178 4.13 -6.95 2.94
C SER A 178 5.57 -6.46 3.07
N HIS A 179 6.07 -5.73 2.06
CA HIS A 179 7.38 -5.09 2.10
C HIS A 179 7.44 -4.01 3.20
N HIS A 180 6.34 -3.29 3.35
CA HIS A 180 6.22 -2.16 4.24
C HIS A 180 4.83 -2.17 4.88
N SER A 181 4.75 -2.28 6.20
CA SER A 181 3.48 -2.36 6.91
C SER A 181 2.69 -1.05 6.82
N ASN A 182 1.46 -1.15 6.36
CA ASN A 182 0.53 -0.02 6.29
C ASN A 182 -0.04 0.42 7.65
N VAL A 183 0.35 -0.24 8.73
CA VAL A 183 -0.04 0.09 10.11
C VAL A 183 1.18 0.48 10.93
N THR A 184 2.14 -0.42 11.10
CA THR A 184 3.28 -0.18 12.00
C THR A 184 4.39 0.66 11.38
N GLY A 185 4.39 0.81 10.05
CA GLY A 185 5.48 1.45 9.31
C GLY A 185 6.77 0.62 9.26
N ALA A 186 6.79 -0.59 9.84
CA ALA A 186 7.94 -1.47 9.82
C ALA A 186 8.21 -1.99 8.40
N LEU A 187 9.49 -2.05 8.02
CA LEU A 187 9.96 -2.69 6.79
C LEU A 187 10.24 -4.17 7.07
N ALA A 188 9.82 -5.02 6.15
CA ALA A 188 10.11 -6.45 6.20
C ALA A 188 11.60 -6.72 5.91
N PRO A 189 12.21 -7.71 6.55
CA PRO A 189 13.55 -8.19 6.21
C PRO A 189 13.48 -9.08 4.95
N VAL A 190 13.25 -8.45 3.77
CA VAL A 190 12.94 -9.14 2.51
C VAL A 190 14.00 -10.17 2.16
N GLY A 191 15.29 -9.81 2.21
CA GLY A 191 16.37 -10.72 1.86
C GLY A 191 16.39 -12.01 2.71
N GLU A 192 16.07 -11.90 4.01
CA GLU A 192 15.99 -13.05 4.90
C GLU A 192 14.75 -13.91 4.60
N LEU A 193 13.58 -13.29 4.39
CA LEU A 193 12.35 -14.01 4.04
C LEU A 193 12.48 -14.73 2.70
N VAL A 194 13.06 -14.09 1.70
CA VAL A 194 13.35 -14.69 0.39
C VAL A 194 14.33 -15.86 0.53
N SER A 195 15.41 -15.68 1.28
CA SER A 195 16.40 -16.74 1.52
C SER A 195 15.76 -17.97 2.18
N ARG A 196 14.94 -17.77 3.23
CA ARG A 196 14.22 -18.85 3.93
C ARG A 196 13.22 -19.55 3.01
N ALA A 197 12.47 -18.79 2.21
CA ALA A 197 11.50 -19.35 1.26
C ALA A 197 12.20 -20.21 0.19
N LYS A 198 13.27 -19.71 -0.41
CA LYS A 198 14.05 -20.42 -1.42
C LYS A 198 14.71 -21.70 -0.87
N ALA A 199 15.15 -21.70 0.38
CA ALA A 199 15.73 -22.86 1.03
C ALA A 199 14.78 -24.08 1.10
N VAL A 200 13.46 -23.84 1.06
CA VAL A 200 12.43 -24.90 1.04
C VAL A 200 11.69 -25.00 -0.30
N GLY A 201 12.11 -24.24 -1.33
CA GLY A 201 11.50 -24.25 -2.66
C GLY A 201 10.16 -23.55 -2.76
N ALA A 202 9.85 -22.64 -1.84
CA ALA A 202 8.60 -21.88 -1.81
C ALA A 202 8.67 -20.63 -2.70
N PHE A 203 7.55 -20.28 -3.34
CA PHE A 203 7.37 -19.00 -4.02
C PHE A 203 7.27 -17.84 -3.02
N THR A 204 7.83 -16.72 -3.40
CA THR A 204 7.75 -15.46 -2.64
C THR A 204 6.79 -14.50 -3.31
N VAL A 205 5.85 -13.92 -2.52
CA VAL A 205 4.87 -12.94 -2.99
C VAL A 205 4.94 -11.70 -2.14
N LEU A 206 5.31 -10.57 -2.75
CA LEU A 206 5.53 -9.30 -2.07
C LEU A 206 4.34 -8.34 -2.28
N ASP A 207 3.68 -7.92 -1.22
CA ASP A 207 2.82 -6.73 -1.28
C ASP A 207 3.68 -5.48 -1.14
N ALA A 208 3.92 -4.80 -2.25
CA ALA A 208 4.75 -3.60 -2.36
C ALA A 208 3.94 -2.29 -2.37
N CYS A 209 2.65 -2.33 -1.99
CA CYS A 209 1.75 -1.17 -2.04
C CYS A 209 2.23 0.04 -1.24
N GLN A 210 2.96 -0.17 -0.15
CA GLN A 210 3.46 0.89 0.72
C GLN A 210 4.97 1.11 0.57
N SER A 211 5.64 0.41 -0.33
CA SER A 211 7.08 0.62 -0.60
C SER A 211 7.33 1.33 -1.92
N VAL A 212 6.68 0.88 -3.00
CA VAL A 212 6.86 1.47 -4.34
C VAL A 212 6.64 2.99 -4.39
N PRO A 213 5.63 3.58 -3.71
CA PRO A 213 5.43 5.03 -3.73
C PRO A 213 6.43 5.83 -2.88
N HIS A 214 7.17 5.19 -1.95
CA HIS A 214 7.84 5.90 -0.85
C HIS A 214 9.35 5.70 -0.79
N ARG A 215 9.91 4.76 -1.57
CA ARG A 215 11.32 4.42 -1.56
C ARG A 215 11.77 3.75 -2.84
N PRO A 216 13.08 3.70 -3.15
CA PRO A 216 13.59 2.91 -4.25
C PRO A 216 13.22 1.44 -4.09
N VAL A 217 12.68 0.83 -5.16
CA VAL A 217 12.37 -0.60 -5.20
C VAL A 217 12.92 -1.19 -6.50
N ASP A 218 13.59 -2.31 -6.37
CA ASP A 218 14.15 -3.10 -7.48
C ASP A 218 13.71 -4.56 -7.29
N PHE A 219 12.70 -5.01 -8.03
CA PHE A 219 12.15 -6.36 -7.87
C PHE A 219 13.15 -7.45 -8.26
N HIS A 220 14.00 -7.21 -9.27
CA HIS A 220 15.09 -8.13 -9.60
C HIS A 220 16.11 -8.19 -8.45
N GLY A 221 16.51 -7.03 -7.92
CA GLY A 221 17.45 -6.96 -6.80
C GLY A 221 16.90 -7.54 -5.50
N LEU A 222 15.59 -7.47 -5.26
CA LEU A 222 14.91 -8.13 -4.13
C LEU A 222 14.77 -9.63 -4.30
N ASP A 223 14.93 -10.14 -5.53
CA ASP A 223 14.93 -11.57 -5.86
C ASP A 223 13.62 -12.30 -5.50
N VAL A 224 12.47 -11.57 -5.50
CA VAL A 224 11.13 -12.10 -5.29
C VAL A 224 10.56 -12.72 -6.55
N ASP A 225 9.62 -13.67 -6.41
CA ASP A 225 8.97 -14.32 -7.55
C ASP A 225 7.80 -13.51 -8.08
N PHE A 226 7.02 -12.91 -7.18
CA PHE A 226 5.90 -12.03 -7.49
C PHE A 226 5.90 -10.80 -6.60
N ALA A 227 5.43 -9.68 -7.14
CA ALA A 227 5.17 -8.47 -6.36
C ALA A 227 3.92 -7.75 -6.88
N ALA A 228 3.21 -7.04 -6.00
CA ALA A 228 2.00 -6.31 -6.38
C ALA A 228 1.98 -4.90 -5.79
N PHE A 229 1.51 -3.92 -6.57
CA PHE A 229 1.26 -2.57 -6.07
C PHE A 229 0.08 -1.90 -6.78
N SER A 230 -0.43 -0.81 -6.20
CA SER A 230 -1.59 -0.06 -6.72
C SER A 230 -1.20 1.34 -7.14
N GLY A 231 -1.64 1.76 -8.32
CA GLY A 231 -1.34 3.07 -8.88
C GLY A 231 -1.83 4.24 -8.02
N HIS A 232 -3.03 4.12 -7.42
CA HIS A 232 -3.62 5.21 -6.63
C HIS A 232 -2.83 5.57 -5.35
N LYS A 233 -1.86 4.78 -4.93
CA LYS A 233 -0.98 5.09 -3.80
C LYS A 233 0.33 5.75 -4.23
N MET A 234 0.74 5.57 -5.49
CA MET A 234 1.95 6.18 -6.05
C MET A 234 1.64 7.36 -6.98
N LEU A 235 0.78 8.26 -6.54
CA LEU A 235 0.34 9.47 -7.25
C LEU A 235 -0.40 9.20 -8.58
N GLY A 236 -0.68 7.95 -8.90
CA GLY A 236 -1.29 7.50 -10.14
C GLY A 236 -2.82 7.41 -10.10
N PRO A 237 -3.46 7.05 -11.22
CA PRO A 237 -4.91 6.91 -11.31
C PRO A 237 -5.48 5.79 -10.44
N ASN A 238 -6.77 5.89 -10.13
CA ASN A 238 -7.56 4.77 -9.63
C ASN A 238 -7.81 3.75 -10.75
N GLY A 239 -8.11 2.52 -10.38
CA GLY A 239 -8.50 1.48 -11.33
C GLY A 239 -7.33 0.85 -12.08
N ILE A 240 -6.10 1.12 -11.64
CA ILE A 240 -4.90 0.45 -12.13
C ILE A 240 -4.00 -0.02 -10.99
N GLY A 241 -3.48 -1.22 -11.14
CA GLY A 241 -2.43 -1.83 -10.33
C GLY A 241 -1.53 -2.68 -11.20
N VAL A 242 -0.48 -3.17 -10.62
CA VAL A 242 0.53 -3.96 -11.32
C VAL A 242 0.82 -5.23 -10.53
N LEU A 243 0.90 -6.34 -11.23
CA LEU A 243 1.56 -7.55 -10.81
C LEU A 243 2.90 -7.64 -11.54
N TYR A 244 3.97 -7.73 -10.80
CA TYR A 244 5.25 -8.24 -11.27
C TYR A 244 5.28 -9.76 -11.06
N GLY A 245 5.80 -10.49 -12.02
CA GLY A 245 6.12 -11.91 -11.87
C GLY A 245 7.32 -12.24 -12.74
N ARG A 246 8.22 -13.10 -12.24
CA ARG A 246 9.36 -13.57 -13.05
C ARG A 246 8.86 -14.13 -14.38
N GLY A 247 9.46 -13.72 -15.48
CA GLY A 247 9.00 -14.08 -16.83
C GLY A 247 8.89 -15.59 -17.06
N GLU A 248 9.80 -16.38 -16.52
CA GLU A 248 9.76 -17.83 -16.55
C GLU A 248 8.52 -18.38 -15.84
N LEU A 249 8.23 -17.89 -14.63
CA LEU A 249 7.05 -18.31 -13.88
C LEU A 249 5.74 -17.90 -14.54
N LEU A 250 5.63 -16.65 -14.98
CA LEU A 250 4.44 -16.19 -15.70
C LEU A 250 4.14 -17.06 -16.92
N SER A 251 5.18 -17.53 -17.62
CA SER A 251 5.03 -18.37 -18.82
C SER A 251 4.47 -19.74 -18.51
N GLU A 252 4.72 -20.29 -17.31
CA GLU A 252 4.19 -21.59 -16.86
C GLU A 252 2.74 -21.49 -16.36
N LEU A 253 2.28 -20.31 -15.92
CA LEU A 253 1.01 -20.13 -15.26
C LEU A 253 -0.17 -20.11 -16.26
N PRO A 254 -1.32 -20.72 -15.91
CA PRO A 254 -2.55 -20.61 -16.68
C PRO A 254 -3.15 -19.19 -16.57
N PRO A 255 -4.02 -18.82 -17.55
CA PRO A 255 -4.71 -17.53 -17.45
C PRO A 255 -5.63 -17.47 -16.24
N PHE A 256 -5.79 -16.26 -15.67
CA PHE A 256 -6.70 -15.97 -14.56
C PHE A 256 -8.10 -15.60 -15.05
N LEU A 257 -8.20 -14.51 -15.79
CA LEU A 257 -9.43 -14.11 -16.48
C LEU A 257 -9.34 -14.51 -17.95
N THR A 258 -10.46 -14.93 -18.52
CA THR A 258 -10.52 -15.35 -19.91
C THR A 258 -11.51 -14.50 -20.70
N GLY A 259 -11.23 -14.29 -21.99
CA GLY A 259 -12.07 -13.47 -22.86
C GLY A 259 -11.35 -13.01 -24.11
N GLY A 260 -11.67 -11.83 -24.58
CA GLY A 260 -10.96 -11.18 -25.68
C GLY A 260 -9.58 -10.66 -25.27
N SER A 261 -8.76 -10.29 -26.21
CA SER A 261 -7.39 -9.78 -26.12
C SER A 261 -6.32 -10.79 -25.69
N MET A 262 -6.60 -11.68 -24.77
CA MET A 262 -5.65 -12.61 -24.14
C MET A 262 -5.52 -13.98 -24.87
N ILE A 263 -6.18 -14.17 -26.00
CA ILE A 263 -6.21 -15.38 -26.79
C ILE A 263 -5.31 -15.29 -28.02
N GLU A 264 -4.76 -16.40 -28.46
CA GLU A 264 -4.07 -16.57 -29.74
C GLU A 264 -4.99 -17.16 -30.78
N ASN A 265 -5.62 -18.31 -30.50
CA ASN A 265 -6.61 -18.97 -31.37
C ASN A 265 -7.82 -19.42 -30.55
N VAL A 266 -9.01 -19.37 -31.17
CA VAL A 266 -10.28 -19.83 -30.56
C VAL A 266 -11.07 -20.66 -31.58
N THR A 267 -11.47 -21.86 -31.17
CA THR A 267 -12.48 -22.69 -31.87
C THR A 267 -13.70 -22.84 -30.96
N MET A 268 -14.72 -23.52 -31.42
CA MET A 268 -15.89 -23.84 -30.57
C MET A 268 -15.54 -24.80 -29.43
N GLU A 269 -14.51 -25.63 -29.64
CA GLU A 269 -14.10 -26.69 -28.69
C GLU A 269 -12.99 -26.27 -27.74
N ALA A 270 -12.07 -25.33 -28.16
CA ALA A 270 -10.87 -24.98 -27.37
C ALA A 270 -10.30 -23.62 -27.74
N SER A 271 -9.46 -23.11 -26.85
CA SER A 271 -8.71 -21.87 -27.05
C SER A 271 -7.24 -22.06 -26.70
N THR A 272 -6.35 -21.36 -27.42
CA THR A 272 -4.97 -21.11 -27.03
C THR A 272 -4.79 -19.66 -26.62
N TYR A 273 -3.79 -19.42 -25.81
CA TYR A 273 -3.62 -18.13 -25.12
C TYR A 273 -2.40 -17.39 -25.63
N ALA A 274 -2.47 -16.07 -25.63
CA ALA A 274 -1.38 -15.20 -25.99
C ALA A 274 -0.15 -15.43 -25.08
N PRO A 275 1.06 -15.02 -25.51
CA PRO A 275 2.22 -14.93 -24.64
C PRO A 275 1.97 -14.00 -23.45
N VAL A 276 2.84 -14.08 -22.44
CA VAL A 276 2.86 -13.12 -21.33
C VAL A 276 3.38 -11.76 -21.80
N PRO A 277 2.93 -10.66 -21.24
CA PRO A 277 1.93 -10.52 -20.16
C PRO A 277 0.48 -10.56 -20.63
N GLN A 278 0.20 -10.47 -21.96
CA GLN A 278 -1.15 -10.36 -22.53
C GLN A 278 -2.09 -11.50 -22.13
N ARG A 279 -1.55 -12.70 -21.86
CA ARG A 279 -2.31 -13.85 -21.32
C ARG A 279 -3.13 -13.51 -20.08
N PHE A 280 -2.67 -12.57 -19.27
CA PHE A 280 -3.31 -12.17 -18.02
C PHE A 280 -4.15 -10.89 -18.12
N GLU A 281 -4.18 -10.25 -19.31
CA GLU A 281 -4.84 -8.97 -19.55
C GLU A 281 -6.08 -9.14 -20.43
N ALA A 282 -7.10 -9.81 -19.88
CA ALA A 282 -8.34 -10.08 -20.61
C ALA A 282 -9.22 -8.82 -20.75
N GLY A 283 -9.79 -8.65 -21.94
CA GLY A 283 -10.70 -7.54 -22.24
C GLY A 283 -9.97 -6.30 -22.77
N THR A 284 -10.69 -5.18 -22.85
CA THR A 284 -10.10 -3.90 -23.27
C THR A 284 -9.17 -3.39 -22.18
N PRO A 285 -7.89 -3.08 -22.50
CA PRO A 285 -6.94 -2.62 -21.50
C PRO A 285 -7.27 -1.23 -20.92
N MET A 286 -6.74 -0.94 -19.77
CA MET A 286 -6.88 0.33 -19.05
C MET A 286 -5.87 1.36 -19.56
N THR A 287 -5.96 1.74 -20.85
CA THR A 287 -4.90 2.49 -21.55
C THR A 287 -4.64 3.85 -20.94
N SER A 288 -5.68 4.67 -20.69
CA SER A 288 -5.49 5.99 -20.10
C SER A 288 -4.91 5.92 -18.69
N GLN A 289 -5.29 4.89 -17.92
CA GLN A 289 -4.75 4.66 -16.58
C GLN A 289 -3.28 4.23 -16.62
N VAL A 290 -2.86 3.45 -17.61
CA VAL A 290 -1.44 3.09 -17.82
C VAL A 290 -0.63 4.34 -18.14
N VAL A 291 -1.12 5.21 -19.05
CA VAL A 291 -0.48 6.50 -19.38
C VAL A 291 -0.34 7.38 -18.14
N GLY A 292 -1.41 7.49 -17.33
CA GLY A 292 -1.38 8.24 -16.07
C GLY A 292 -0.42 7.65 -15.04
N LEU A 293 -0.37 6.31 -14.90
CA LEU A 293 0.54 5.64 -13.98
C LEU A 293 2.01 5.79 -14.40
N ALA A 294 2.28 5.70 -15.71
CA ALA A 294 3.61 5.97 -16.25
C ALA A 294 4.06 7.42 -16.02
N ALA A 295 3.13 8.38 -16.15
CA ALA A 295 3.42 9.77 -15.79
C ALA A 295 3.74 9.94 -14.30
N ALA A 296 3.06 9.19 -13.41
CA ALA A 296 3.38 9.17 -11.98
C ALA A 296 4.76 8.56 -11.70
N ALA A 297 5.12 7.47 -12.37
CA ALA A 297 6.44 6.85 -12.26
C ALA A 297 7.56 7.81 -12.70
N ARG A 298 7.38 8.48 -13.86
CA ARG A 298 8.32 9.52 -14.32
C ARG A 298 8.42 10.68 -13.33
N TYR A 299 7.29 11.19 -12.84
CA TYR A 299 7.26 12.29 -11.87
C TYR A 299 8.04 11.96 -10.59
N LEU A 300 7.86 10.77 -10.03
CA LEU A 300 8.60 10.31 -8.85
C LEU A 300 10.08 10.09 -9.17
N ASN A 301 10.39 9.56 -10.35
CA ASN A 301 11.77 9.35 -10.78
C ASN A 301 12.53 10.67 -11.01
N ASP A 302 11.86 11.69 -11.54
CA ASP A 302 12.43 13.03 -11.74
C ASP A 302 12.74 13.73 -10.39
N ILE A 303 11.96 13.48 -9.35
CA ILE A 303 12.26 13.90 -7.97
C ILE A 303 13.43 13.10 -7.40
N GLY A 304 13.52 11.81 -7.74
CA GLY A 304 14.47 10.85 -7.21
C GLY A 304 13.96 10.17 -5.94
N MET A 305 13.82 8.85 -5.98
CA MET A 305 13.21 8.08 -4.88
C MET A 305 14.01 8.12 -3.58
N ASP A 306 15.33 8.28 -3.63
CA ASP A 306 16.15 8.52 -2.43
C ASP A 306 15.79 9.86 -1.75
N THR A 307 15.47 10.88 -2.54
CA THR A 307 15.02 12.20 -2.05
C THR A 307 13.63 12.11 -1.44
N VAL A 308 12.72 11.34 -2.06
CA VAL A 308 11.38 11.06 -1.52
C VAL A 308 11.49 10.37 -0.17
N GLU A 309 12.27 9.28 -0.08
CA GLU A 309 12.47 8.53 1.17
C GLU A 309 13.08 9.40 2.28
N ALA A 310 14.09 10.21 1.95
CA ALA A 310 14.73 11.10 2.91
C ALA A 310 13.78 12.17 3.45
N HIS A 311 12.99 12.80 2.59
CA HIS A 311 11.97 13.77 2.98
C HIS A 311 10.89 13.15 3.87
N GLU A 312 10.33 12.02 3.47
CA GLU A 312 9.30 11.35 4.28
C GLU A 312 9.85 10.84 5.62
N ARG A 313 11.12 10.46 5.66
CA ARG A 313 11.80 10.09 6.91
C ARG A 313 11.88 11.27 7.88
N GLU A 314 12.12 12.48 7.41
CA GLU A 314 12.09 13.70 8.23
C GLU A 314 10.68 13.93 8.84
N LEU A 315 9.63 13.82 8.03
CA LEU A 315 8.24 13.95 8.48
C LEU A 315 7.86 12.90 9.53
N VAL A 316 8.26 11.65 9.28
CA VAL A 316 8.02 10.53 10.20
C VAL A 316 8.75 10.75 11.51
N THR A 317 10.00 11.26 11.48
CA THR A 317 10.78 11.58 12.67
C THR A 317 10.05 12.62 13.52
N ALA A 318 9.68 13.74 12.92
CA ALA A 318 8.97 14.83 13.61
C ALA A 318 7.61 14.34 14.18
N ALA A 319 6.88 13.49 13.44
CA ALA A 319 5.61 12.95 13.91
C ALA A 319 5.78 12.00 15.10
N ILE A 320 6.78 11.11 15.07
CA ILE A 320 7.07 10.20 16.19
C ILE A 320 7.50 10.99 17.42
N GLU A 321 8.44 11.93 17.27
CA GLU A 321 8.92 12.76 18.37
C GLU A 321 7.79 13.58 18.98
N GLY A 322 7.01 14.28 18.15
CA GLY A 322 5.90 15.12 18.61
C GLY A 322 4.81 14.33 19.30
N LEU A 323 4.37 13.21 18.72
CA LEU A 323 3.30 12.37 19.29
C LEU A 323 3.78 11.61 20.54
N SER A 324 5.01 11.10 20.57
CA SER A 324 5.56 10.40 21.74
C SER A 324 5.79 11.33 22.93
N GLY A 325 5.92 12.64 22.69
CA GLY A 325 6.01 13.66 23.73
C GLY A 325 4.69 13.98 24.43
N ILE A 326 3.56 13.42 23.98
CA ILE A 326 2.24 13.67 24.53
C ILE A 326 1.88 12.57 25.53
N ASP A 327 1.68 12.93 26.79
CA ASP A 327 1.23 11.99 27.83
C ASP A 327 -0.13 11.37 27.44
N GLY A 328 -0.21 10.04 27.48
CA GLY A 328 -1.41 9.29 27.07
C GLY A 328 -1.50 9.00 25.57
N VAL A 329 -0.46 9.30 24.79
CA VAL A 329 -0.35 8.86 23.39
C VAL A 329 0.65 7.71 23.27
N ARG A 330 0.27 6.65 22.58
CA ARG A 330 1.13 5.49 22.30
C ARG A 330 1.22 5.23 20.81
N ILE A 331 2.44 5.21 20.27
CA ILE A 331 2.73 4.80 18.89
C ILE A 331 2.54 3.30 18.75
N ILE A 332 1.93 2.87 17.63
CA ILE A 332 1.78 1.47 17.25
C ILE A 332 2.77 1.16 16.13
N GLY A 333 3.83 0.49 16.50
CA GLY A 333 4.95 0.20 15.61
C GLY A 333 6.28 0.69 16.19
N PRO A 334 7.40 0.44 15.47
CA PRO A 334 8.72 0.86 15.91
C PRO A 334 8.80 2.39 16.04
N THR A 335 9.41 2.88 17.11
CA THR A 335 9.77 4.29 17.27
C THR A 335 11.18 4.58 16.75
N SER A 336 12.02 3.56 16.62
CA SER A 336 13.30 3.66 15.92
C SER A 336 13.06 3.81 14.42
N LEU A 337 13.83 4.69 13.77
CA LEU A 337 13.78 4.93 12.32
C LEU A 337 14.56 3.88 11.50
N GLU A 338 15.20 2.94 12.17
CA GLU A 338 15.86 1.82 11.49
C GLU A 338 14.81 0.87 10.92
N ASN A 339 14.89 0.58 9.61
CA ASN A 339 13.94 -0.27 8.88
C ASN A 339 12.48 0.14 9.15
N ARG A 340 12.20 1.44 8.99
CA ARG A 340 10.91 2.05 9.24
C ARG A 340 10.68 3.22 8.29
N GLY A 341 9.44 3.34 7.78
CA GLY A 341 8.95 4.45 6.97
C GLY A 341 7.57 4.94 7.43
N SER A 342 6.86 5.68 6.60
CA SER A 342 5.45 6.04 6.80
C SER A 342 4.58 4.75 6.78
N PRO A 343 3.48 4.64 7.56
CA PRO A 343 2.80 5.67 8.34
C PRO A 343 3.23 5.74 9.81
N VAL A 344 2.69 6.73 10.52
CA VAL A 344 2.71 6.80 11.99
C VAL A 344 1.30 6.52 12.50
N THR A 345 1.14 5.38 13.16
CA THR A 345 -0.13 4.94 13.75
C THR A 345 -0.08 5.08 15.26
N PHE A 346 -1.15 5.56 15.88
CA PHE A 346 -1.18 5.84 17.30
C PHE A 346 -2.57 5.64 17.92
N VAL A 347 -2.59 5.50 19.21
CA VAL A 347 -3.77 5.55 20.07
C VAL A 347 -3.64 6.64 21.10
N VAL A 348 -4.77 7.18 21.54
CA VAL A 348 -4.87 8.18 22.60
C VAL A 348 -5.64 7.57 23.76
N ASP A 349 -5.05 7.55 24.96
CA ASP A 349 -5.66 6.91 26.11
C ASP A 349 -7.01 7.55 26.45
N SER A 350 -8.01 6.69 26.65
CA SER A 350 -9.38 7.10 26.98
C SER A 350 -10.12 7.92 25.92
N VAL A 351 -9.55 8.09 24.69
CA VAL A 351 -10.21 8.76 23.58
C VAL A 351 -10.35 7.76 22.42
N HIS A 352 -11.55 7.60 21.89
CA HIS A 352 -11.75 6.70 20.76
C HIS A 352 -11.10 7.27 19.49
N ALA A 353 -10.53 6.41 18.65
CA ALA A 353 -9.82 6.85 17.44
C ALA A 353 -10.69 7.71 16.50
N HIS A 354 -12.01 7.45 16.40
CA HIS A 354 -12.93 8.28 15.63
C HIS A 354 -13.07 9.70 16.19
N ASP A 355 -13.06 9.84 17.52
CA ASP A 355 -13.17 11.15 18.16
C ASP A 355 -11.89 11.97 17.92
N VAL A 356 -10.73 11.31 18.00
CA VAL A 356 -9.45 11.92 17.59
C VAL A 356 -9.50 12.38 16.13
N GLY A 357 -9.98 11.52 15.23
CA GLY A 357 -10.13 11.85 13.81
C GLY A 357 -11.07 13.01 13.56
N GLN A 358 -12.17 13.13 14.32
CA GLN A 358 -13.12 14.22 14.18
C GLN A 358 -12.51 15.58 14.61
N VAL A 359 -11.79 15.61 15.74
CA VAL A 359 -11.10 16.84 16.19
C VAL A 359 -10.05 17.27 15.17
N LEU A 360 -9.29 16.32 14.62
CA LEU A 360 -8.31 16.60 13.57
C LEU A 360 -8.96 17.13 12.29
N ASP A 361 -10.10 16.56 11.85
CA ASP A 361 -10.85 17.02 10.67
C ASP A 361 -11.40 18.46 10.85
N ASP A 362 -11.86 18.81 12.04
CA ASP A 362 -12.30 20.18 12.37
C ASP A 362 -11.14 21.19 12.23
N ASP A 363 -9.89 20.75 12.42
CA ASP A 363 -8.67 21.54 12.20
C ASP A 363 -8.14 21.45 10.76
N GLY A 364 -8.84 20.74 9.88
CA GLY A 364 -8.42 20.51 8.49
C GLY A 364 -7.28 19.48 8.32
N VAL A 365 -7.02 18.66 9.33
CA VAL A 365 -6.03 17.58 9.29
C VAL A 365 -6.72 16.25 8.98
N ALA A 366 -6.53 15.75 7.79
CA ALA A 366 -7.13 14.49 7.32
C ALA A 366 -6.25 13.29 7.69
N VAL A 367 -6.71 12.46 8.61
CA VAL A 367 -6.10 11.19 9.00
C VAL A 367 -7.07 10.03 8.82
N ARG A 368 -6.56 8.82 8.76
CA ARG A 368 -7.40 7.62 8.75
C ARG A 368 -7.61 7.09 10.16
N VAL A 369 -8.82 6.56 10.41
CA VAL A 369 -9.16 5.89 11.67
C VAL A 369 -9.71 4.50 11.41
N GLY A 370 -9.52 3.56 12.34
CA GLY A 370 -10.04 2.19 12.27
C GLY A 370 -8.95 1.11 12.25
N HIS A 371 -9.21 -0.01 11.55
CA HIS A 371 -8.30 -1.17 11.49
C HIS A 371 -7.29 -1.10 10.33
N HIS A 372 -7.37 -0.12 9.47
CA HIS A 372 -6.51 0.06 8.29
C HIS A 372 -6.39 -1.19 7.40
N CYS A 373 -7.47 -1.99 7.32
CA CYS A 373 -7.51 -3.29 6.63
C CYS A 373 -6.47 -4.32 7.15
N ALA A 374 -6.13 -4.26 8.45
CA ALA A 374 -5.23 -5.19 9.14
C ALA A 374 -5.83 -5.60 10.51
N MET A 375 -7.01 -6.19 10.48
CA MET A 375 -7.77 -6.54 11.69
C MET A 375 -7.05 -7.57 12.59
N PRO A 376 -6.38 -8.62 12.07
CA PRO A 376 -5.62 -9.54 12.90
C PRO A 376 -4.53 -8.85 13.71
N LEU A 377 -3.78 -7.93 13.08
CA LEU A 377 -2.75 -7.14 13.75
C LEU A 377 -3.32 -6.29 14.90
N HIS A 378 -4.47 -5.62 14.69
CA HIS A 378 -5.14 -4.87 15.74
C HIS A 378 -5.54 -5.75 16.91
N ARG A 379 -6.05 -6.95 16.64
CA ARG A 379 -6.36 -7.96 17.70
C ARG A 379 -5.11 -8.40 18.44
N ARG A 380 -3.99 -8.59 17.76
CA ARG A 380 -2.70 -8.96 18.37
C ARG A 380 -2.24 -7.91 19.39
N PHE A 381 -2.48 -6.62 19.11
CA PHE A 381 -2.18 -5.52 20.02
C PHE A 381 -3.31 -5.20 21.02
N GLY A 382 -4.41 -5.95 21.01
CA GLY A 382 -5.57 -5.69 21.87
C GLY A 382 -6.29 -4.37 21.57
N LEU A 383 -6.25 -3.91 20.32
CA LEU A 383 -6.78 -2.62 19.89
C LEU A 383 -8.07 -2.78 19.08
N ALA A 384 -9.07 -1.96 19.40
CA ALA A 384 -10.30 -1.89 18.61
C ALA A 384 -10.13 -1.05 17.34
N ALA A 385 -9.41 0.06 17.42
CA ALA A 385 -9.13 0.98 16.34
C ALA A 385 -7.92 1.86 16.69
N THR A 386 -7.31 2.45 15.66
CA THR A 386 -6.20 3.40 15.79
C THR A 386 -6.43 4.61 14.88
N ALA A 387 -5.76 5.71 15.17
CA ALA A 387 -5.58 6.81 14.24
C ALA A 387 -4.24 6.62 13.50
N ARG A 388 -4.19 6.98 12.20
CA ARG A 388 -3.01 6.80 11.35
C ARG A 388 -2.77 8.04 10.51
N ALA A 389 -1.62 8.68 10.69
CA ALA A 389 -1.09 9.68 9.79
C ALA A 389 -0.12 9.02 8.79
N SER A 390 -0.28 9.26 7.50
CA SER A 390 0.58 8.75 6.44
C SER A 390 0.95 9.87 5.48
N PHE A 391 2.24 9.99 5.21
CA PHE A 391 2.85 11.07 4.48
C PHE A 391 3.13 10.68 3.03
N ALA A 392 3.34 11.69 2.20
CA ALA A 392 3.85 11.57 0.84
C ALA A 392 4.72 12.80 0.52
N VAL A 393 5.37 12.77 -0.62
CA VAL A 393 6.32 13.76 -1.10
C VAL A 393 5.88 15.24 -0.97
N TYR A 394 4.57 15.50 -0.92
CA TYR A 394 3.99 16.84 -0.84
C TYR A 394 3.68 17.33 0.58
N ASN A 395 3.91 16.52 1.62
CA ASN A 395 3.62 16.95 2.98
C ASN A 395 4.74 17.83 3.58
N THR A 396 4.41 18.60 4.61
CA THR A 396 5.32 19.56 5.26
C THR A 396 5.42 19.32 6.75
N LEU A 397 6.49 19.80 7.38
CA LEU A 397 6.65 19.79 8.85
C LEU A 397 5.52 20.57 9.54
N ASP A 398 5.06 21.66 8.97
CA ASP A 398 3.91 22.45 9.44
C ASP A 398 2.64 21.59 9.57
N GLU A 399 2.42 20.66 8.65
CA GLU A 399 1.28 19.73 8.69
C GLU A 399 1.47 18.69 9.82
N VAL A 400 2.70 18.31 10.12
CA VAL A 400 3.03 17.45 11.27
C VAL A 400 2.79 18.20 12.58
N GLU A 401 3.21 19.47 12.68
CA GLU A 401 2.94 20.31 13.86
C GLU A 401 1.42 20.47 14.11
N ARG A 402 0.65 20.64 13.04
CA ARG A 402 -0.83 20.70 13.13
C ARG A 402 -1.42 19.37 13.60
N LEU A 403 -0.89 18.22 13.16
CA LEU A 403 -1.30 16.90 13.66
C LEU A 403 -1.07 16.82 15.18
N VAL A 404 0.14 17.15 15.65
CA VAL A 404 0.51 17.09 17.08
C VAL A 404 -0.37 18.03 17.91
N ALA A 405 -0.57 19.27 17.46
CA ALA A 405 -1.45 20.23 18.13
C ALA A 405 -2.92 19.76 18.20
N GLY A 406 -3.41 19.12 17.12
CA GLY A 406 -4.76 18.56 17.07
C GLY A 406 -4.95 17.40 18.06
N VAL A 407 -3.93 16.53 18.23
CA VAL A 407 -3.97 15.45 19.23
C VAL A 407 -3.98 16.00 20.65
N HIS A 408 -3.21 17.05 20.95
CA HIS A 408 -3.31 17.76 22.23
C HIS A 408 -4.72 18.28 22.49
N ARG A 409 -5.36 18.92 21.50
CA ARG A 409 -6.74 19.41 21.64
C ARG A 409 -7.74 18.30 21.88
N ALA A 410 -7.58 17.13 21.21
CA ALA A 410 -8.44 15.99 21.44
C ALA A 410 -8.33 15.49 22.89
N LEU A 411 -7.13 15.42 23.46
CA LEU A 411 -6.92 15.07 24.86
C LEU A 411 -7.55 16.10 25.80
N ASP A 412 -7.32 17.38 25.58
CA ASP A 412 -7.88 18.46 26.42
C ASP A 412 -9.40 18.46 26.41
N PHE A 413 -10.00 18.22 25.26
CA PHE A 413 -11.47 18.18 25.11
C PHE A 413 -12.07 16.97 25.85
N PHE A 414 -11.58 15.76 25.59
CA PHE A 414 -12.22 14.54 26.11
C PHE A 414 -11.76 14.17 27.53
N VAL A 415 -10.53 14.47 27.92
CA VAL A 415 -9.97 14.12 29.24
C VAL A 415 -10.10 15.28 30.23
N GLY A 416 -9.93 16.52 29.78
CA GLY A 416 -10.14 17.70 30.59
C GLY A 416 -11.57 17.88 31.09
N ASP A 417 -12.57 17.57 30.28
CA ASP A 417 -13.98 17.63 30.65
C ASP A 417 -14.39 16.53 31.64
N ARG A 418 -13.79 15.32 31.53
CA ARG A 418 -14.03 14.24 32.53
C ARG A 418 -13.55 14.64 33.91
N LYS A 419 -12.34 15.21 34.02
CA LYS A 419 -11.79 15.69 35.31
C LYS A 419 -12.65 16.81 35.92
N ARG A 420 -13.20 17.71 35.09
CA ARG A 420 -14.14 18.75 35.55
C ARG A 420 -15.48 18.17 35.99
N GLY A 421 -16.01 17.15 35.29
CA GLY A 421 -17.25 16.46 35.64
C GLY A 421 -17.17 15.64 36.93
N GLU A 422 -16.00 15.03 37.22
CA GLU A 422 -15.75 14.32 38.47
C GLU A 422 -15.52 15.26 39.66
N ALA A 423 -14.81 16.37 39.45
CA ALA A 423 -14.64 17.41 40.48
C ALA A 423 -15.99 18.08 40.85
N GLY A 424 -16.92 18.21 39.89
CA GLY A 424 -18.26 18.74 40.16
C GLY A 424 -19.22 17.79 40.88
N ARG A 425 -18.93 16.48 40.88
CA ARG A 425 -19.74 15.48 41.61
C ARG A 425 -19.29 15.20 43.03
N SER A 426 -18.08 15.65 43.44
CA SER A 426 -17.60 15.52 44.83
C SER A 426 -18.18 16.57 45.80
N GLY A 427 -18.98 17.50 45.30
CA GLY A 427 -19.69 18.52 46.09
C GLY A 427 -21.17 18.15 46.30
N SER A 428 -21.49 17.01 46.87
CA SER A 428 -22.84 16.75 47.34
C SER A 428 -23.10 17.53 48.63
N PRO A 429 -24.17 18.36 48.71
CA PRO A 429 -24.57 18.93 49.98
C PRO A 429 -25.04 17.82 50.93
N SER A 430 -24.39 17.73 52.08
CA SER A 430 -24.93 17.00 53.21
C SER A 430 -26.29 17.57 53.58
N TRP A 431 -27.37 16.89 53.27
CA TRP A 431 -28.65 17.16 53.89
C TRP A 431 -28.58 16.67 55.32
N GLY A 432 -28.31 17.61 56.25
CA GLY A 432 -28.49 17.42 57.65
C GLY A 432 -29.97 17.19 57.94
N GLY A 433 -30.25 16.02 58.50
CA GLY A 433 -31.57 15.76 59.13
C GLY A 433 -31.80 16.65 60.30
N ARG A 434 -33.00 17.17 60.38
CA ARG A 434 -33.62 17.61 61.62
C ARG A 434 -35.00 17.02 61.69
N ASP A 435 -35.19 16.29 62.83
CA ASP A 435 -36.39 15.87 63.56
C ASP A 435 -37.41 14.97 62.86
#